data_d0b419cc26610d2e22842dd6f9e7af16
#
_entry.id   d0b419cc26610d2e22842dd6f9e7af16
#
_cell.length_a   1.000
_cell.length_b   1.000
_cell.length_c   1.000
_cell.angle_alpha   90.00
_cell.angle_beta   90.00
_cell.angle_gamma   90.00
#
_symmetry.space_group_name_H-M   'P 1'
#
loop_
_entity.id
_entity.type
_entity.pdbx_description
1 polymer ?
#
loop_
_entity_poly.entity_id
_entity_poly.type
_entity_poly.pdbx_seq_one_letter_code
_entity_poly.pdbx_strand_id
1 'polypeptide(L)'
;MNILLVGGGTGSTVVIEGLKKHKDLNLSVIVGMMDDGGSNAVVRDEFGLLPLSDIRKSLLALYDSGNNEVLRNLFMYRFSSGEGIKGHTLGNLLMVAMADILGSEIEAIEMFKTIFSIKGDIIPVTLDNSRLVAEYEDGEVIEGEHLIDEPEDDRNITKIYLNPAAKANEDAIRAIERADYIILGPGDLYTTTLANIVVDGIKESIQKSKAKIVCIGNLMSKKGQTRNLTQLGYLEIVEKYIGRDVDYFLINNGKIPTKAYERYLKKGEHIIADDLSPEEIKGKIIRADLVATAPVVKDKGDKLERSLVRHDSKKLFRELNKIFYSDSTFLSKLFKTFLSYYKD
;
A
#
# COMPACT_ATOMS: atom_id res chain seq x y z
N MET A 1 17.56 5.58 9.74
CA MET A 1 17.16 5.74 8.34
C MET A 1 15.65 5.91 8.28
N ASN A 2 15.15 6.94 7.59
CA ASN A 2 13.72 7.23 7.49
C ASN A 2 13.14 6.59 6.24
N ILE A 3 12.26 5.64 6.40
CA ILE A 3 11.59 4.93 5.31
C ILE A 3 10.13 5.37 5.29
N LEU A 4 9.70 5.91 4.16
CA LEU A 4 8.31 6.27 3.92
C LEU A 4 7.68 5.26 2.97
N LEU A 5 6.59 4.65 3.39
CA LEU A 5 5.74 3.82 2.53
C LEU A 5 4.52 4.65 2.10
N VAL A 6 4.24 4.70 0.81
CA VAL A 6 3.04 5.33 0.24
C VAL A 6 2.15 4.24 -0.34
N GLY A 7 0.96 4.11 0.21
CA GLY A 7 0.02 3.09 -0.22
C GLY A 7 -1.10 2.85 0.80
N GLY A 8 -1.64 1.66 0.81
CA GLY A 8 -2.73 1.23 1.68
C GLY A 8 -2.96 -0.27 1.54
N GLY A 9 -4.04 -0.74 2.12
CA GLY A 9 -4.49 -2.10 1.94
C GLY A 9 -3.53 -3.18 2.43
N THR A 10 -3.68 -4.35 1.84
CA THR A 10 -2.93 -5.57 2.21
C THR A 10 -1.49 -5.54 1.70
N GLY A 11 -1.23 -4.83 0.59
CA GLY A 11 0.12 -4.72 0.02
C GLY A 11 1.07 -4.00 0.96
N SER A 12 0.65 -2.84 1.47
CA SER A 12 1.42 -2.07 2.45
C SER A 12 1.71 -2.86 3.73
N THR A 13 0.76 -3.66 4.22
CA THR A 13 0.97 -4.48 5.44
C THR A 13 2.11 -5.47 5.27
N VAL A 14 2.30 -6.04 4.09
CA VAL A 14 3.41 -6.98 3.81
C VAL A 14 4.77 -6.29 3.90
N VAL A 15 4.89 -5.06 3.40
CA VAL A 15 6.12 -4.25 3.49
C VAL A 15 6.39 -3.87 4.95
N ILE A 16 5.38 -3.37 5.65
CA ILE A 16 5.47 -3.00 7.08
C ILE A 16 5.95 -4.19 7.92
N GLU A 17 5.35 -5.37 7.73
CA GLU A 17 5.72 -6.58 8.49
C GLU A 17 7.17 -7.01 8.23
N GLY A 18 7.69 -6.77 7.04
CA GLY A 18 9.10 -6.99 6.71
C GLY A 18 10.03 -6.02 7.42
N LEU A 19 9.67 -4.74 7.47
CA LEU A 19 10.53 -3.64 7.92
C LEU A 19 10.47 -3.38 9.43
N LYS A 20 9.31 -3.55 10.09
CA LYS A 20 9.06 -3.14 11.50
C LYS A 20 10.02 -3.74 12.53
N LYS A 21 10.64 -4.89 12.23
CA LYS A 21 11.56 -5.58 13.14
C LYS A 21 12.95 -4.94 13.19
N HIS A 22 13.25 -4.03 12.26
CA HIS A 22 14.56 -3.39 12.14
C HIS A 22 14.57 -2.08 12.90
N LYS A 23 15.26 -2.08 14.07
CA LYS A 23 15.26 -0.97 15.02
C LYS A 23 15.98 0.29 14.54
N ASP A 24 16.79 0.16 13.49
CA ASP A 24 17.53 1.24 12.84
C ASP A 24 16.70 1.96 11.75
N LEU A 25 15.49 1.47 11.47
CA LEU A 25 14.55 2.07 10.53
C LEU A 25 13.45 2.83 11.27
N ASN A 26 13.26 4.10 10.91
CA ASN A 26 12.10 4.90 11.28
C ASN A 26 11.08 4.77 10.16
N LEU A 27 9.98 4.06 10.43
CA LEU A 27 8.98 3.75 9.41
C LEU A 27 7.78 4.68 9.53
N SER A 28 7.47 5.39 8.46
CA SER A 28 6.24 6.17 8.30
C SER A 28 5.42 5.62 7.14
N VAL A 29 4.11 5.65 7.25
CA VAL A 29 3.18 5.14 6.24
C VAL A 29 2.17 6.22 5.90
N ILE A 30 2.14 6.67 4.65
CA ILE A 30 1.05 7.49 4.10
C ILE A 30 -0.05 6.55 3.59
N VAL A 31 -1.27 6.81 4.02
CA VAL A 31 -2.44 5.97 3.76
C VAL A 31 -3.51 6.75 3.02
N GLY A 32 -4.06 6.17 1.97
CA GLY A 32 -5.15 6.75 1.19
C GLY A 32 -6.45 6.88 1.98
N MET A 33 -7.18 7.98 1.74
CA MET A 33 -8.43 8.32 2.38
C MET A 33 -9.61 8.29 1.40
N MET A 34 -9.51 7.55 0.30
CA MET A 34 -10.51 7.52 -0.75
C MET A 34 -11.39 6.27 -0.75
N ASP A 35 -11.05 5.23 0.03
CA ASP A 35 -11.83 3.97 0.11
C ASP A 35 -13.27 4.26 0.56
N ASP A 36 -14.22 3.92 -0.28
CA ASP A 36 -15.65 4.07 -0.06
C ASP A 36 -16.41 2.73 -0.18
N GLY A 37 -15.70 1.61 -0.05
CA GLY A 37 -16.26 0.27 -0.10
C GLY A 37 -16.71 -0.27 1.26
N GLY A 38 -17.71 -1.10 1.26
CA GLY A 38 -18.14 -1.91 2.42
C GLY A 38 -18.35 -1.12 3.72
N SER A 39 -17.55 -1.42 4.75
CA SER A 39 -17.62 -0.75 6.06
C SER A 39 -17.24 0.74 6.00
N ASN A 40 -16.38 1.14 5.07
CA ASN A 40 -15.97 2.53 4.93
C ASN A 40 -17.08 3.40 4.32
N ALA A 41 -17.90 2.85 3.41
CA ALA A 41 -19.08 3.55 2.91
C ALA A 41 -19.98 4.00 4.06
N VAL A 42 -20.32 3.09 4.97
CA VAL A 42 -21.16 3.39 6.15
C VAL A 42 -20.49 4.46 7.04
N VAL A 43 -19.20 4.32 7.30
CA VAL A 43 -18.45 5.27 8.14
C VAL A 43 -18.46 6.67 7.53
N ARG A 44 -18.27 6.78 6.22
CA ARG A 44 -18.31 8.08 5.51
C ARG A 44 -19.71 8.68 5.45
N ASP A 45 -20.70 7.85 5.09
CA ASP A 45 -22.05 8.35 4.77
C ASP A 45 -22.88 8.63 6.03
N GLU A 46 -22.71 7.82 7.11
CA GLU A 46 -23.49 7.96 8.33
C GLU A 46 -22.80 8.80 9.42
N PHE A 47 -21.46 8.77 9.50
CA PHE A 47 -20.72 9.46 10.54
C PHE A 47 -19.92 10.66 10.02
N GLY A 48 -19.81 10.85 8.70
CA GLY A 48 -19.03 11.94 8.10
C GLY A 48 -17.52 11.81 8.33
N LEU A 49 -17.04 10.64 8.77
CA LEU A 49 -15.64 10.37 9.06
C LEU A 49 -14.89 9.85 7.82
N LEU A 50 -13.59 10.03 7.81
CA LEU A 50 -12.71 9.45 6.79
C LEU A 50 -12.66 7.90 6.90
N PRO A 51 -12.32 7.19 5.82
CA PRO A 51 -12.24 5.73 5.83
C PRO A 51 -11.07 5.25 6.69
N LEU A 52 -11.36 4.53 7.75
CA LEU A 52 -10.37 4.12 8.76
C LEU A 52 -9.82 2.69 8.55
N SER A 53 -10.29 1.96 7.54
CA SER A 53 -9.91 0.55 7.33
C SER A 53 -8.42 0.35 7.08
N ASP A 54 -7.79 1.20 6.26
CA ASP A 54 -6.39 1.08 5.92
C ASP A 54 -5.48 1.62 7.04
N ILE A 55 -5.93 2.66 7.76
CA ILE A 55 -5.30 3.11 9.01
C ILE A 55 -5.25 1.93 10.00
N ARG A 56 -6.37 1.26 10.24
CA ARG A 56 -6.46 0.08 11.13
C ARG A 56 -5.52 -1.03 10.68
N LYS A 57 -5.46 -1.33 9.38
CA LYS A 57 -4.54 -2.36 8.85
C LYS A 57 -3.08 -1.98 9.11
N SER A 58 -2.73 -0.72 8.91
CA SER A 58 -1.39 -0.18 9.15
C SER A 58 -1.02 -0.22 10.64
N LEU A 59 -1.95 0.16 11.54
CA LEU A 59 -1.79 0.02 12.99
C LEU A 59 -1.45 -1.43 13.38
N LEU A 60 -2.23 -2.38 12.88
CA LEU A 60 -2.03 -3.80 13.19
C LEU A 60 -0.78 -4.40 12.52
N ALA A 61 -0.37 -3.87 11.38
CA ALA A 61 0.86 -4.30 10.73
C ALA A 61 2.10 -3.82 11.50
N LEU A 62 2.08 -2.58 12.03
CA LEU A 62 3.14 -2.02 12.88
C LEU A 62 3.15 -2.62 14.29
N TYR A 63 2.00 -3.06 14.79
CA TYR A 63 1.90 -3.65 16.11
C TYR A 63 2.78 -4.88 16.25
N ASP A 64 3.66 -4.86 17.23
CA ASP A 64 4.43 -6.03 17.63
C ASP A 64 3.69 -6.73 18.77
N SER A 65 2.89 -7.73 18.41
CA SER A 65 2.02 -8.42 19.36
C SER A 65 2.79 -9.13 20.49
N GLY A 66 4.08 -9.41 20.30
CA GLY A 66 4.81 -10.25 21.22
C GLY A 66 4.01 -11.53 21.49
N ASN A 67 3.58 -11.73 22.76
CA ASN A 67 2.72 -12.84 23.16
C ASN A 67 1.22 -12.49 23.21
N ASN A 68 0.82 -11.27 22.85
CA ASN A 68 -0.58 -10.82 22.97
C ASN A 68 -1.30 -10.72 21.61
N GLU A 69 -1.54 -11.87 21.01
CA GLU A 69 -2.32 -11.92 19.75
C GLU A 69 -3.82 -11.65 19.96
N VAL A 70 -4.32 -11.71 21.20
CA VAL A 70 -5.76 -11.53 21.49
C VAL A 70 -6.20 -10.12 21.07
N LEU A 71 -5.43 -9.08 21.38
CA LEU A 71 -5.76 -7.71 21.01
C LEU A 71 -5.79 -7.52 19.48
N ARG A 72 -4.81 -8.10 18.77
CA ARG A 72 -4.79 -8.12 17.31
C ARG A 72 -6.04 -8.80 16.75
N ASN A 73 -6.37 -10.00 17.25
CA ASN A 73 -7.53 -10.77 16.82
C ASN A 73 -8.85 -10.04 17.12
N LEU A 74 -8.92 -9.33 18.26
CA LEU A 74 -10.08 -8.52 18.61
C LEU A 74 -10.30 -7.39 17.59
N PHE A 75 -9.24 -6.64 17.24
CA PHE A 75 -9.34 -5.58 16.22
C PHE A 75 -9.62 -6.10 14.81
N MET A 76 -9.19 -7.33 14.51
CA MET A 76 -9.47 -8.00 13.24
C MET A 76 -10.84 -8.67 13.21
N TYR A 77 -11.49 -8.86 14.38
CA TYR A 77 -12.75 -9.57 14.47
C TYR A 77 -13.80 -8.90 13.58
N ARG A 78 -14.37 -9.68 12.65
CA ARG A 78 -15.44 -9.23 11.75
C ARG A 78 -16.76 -9.90 12.15
N PHE A 79 -17.77 -9.09 12.35
CA PHE A 79 -19.10 -9.58 12.66
C PHE A 79 -19.70 -10.32 11.46
N SER A 80 -20.00 -11.60 11.61
CA SER A 80 -20.64 -12.43 10.59
C SER A 80 -22.18 -12.39 10.69
N SER A 81 -22.71 -11.89 11.79
CA SER A 81 -24.15 -11.78 12.11
C SER A 81 -24.42 -10.50 12.90
N GLY A 82 -25.68 -10.21 13.15
CA GLY A 82 -26.15 -9.00 13.84
C GLY A 82 -26.63 -7.95 12.86
N GLU A 83 -27.86 -7.48 13.05
CA GLU A 83 -28.46 -6.43 12.24
C GLU A 83 -27.68 -5.11 12.47
N GLY A 84 -27.29 -4.43 11.40
CA GLY A 84 -26.52 -3.19 11.45
C GLY A 84 -25.00 -3.35 11.62
N ILE A 85 -24.51 -4.42 12.27
CA ILE A 85 -23.05 -4.59 12.50
C ILE A 85 -22.40 -5.65 11.61
N LYS A 86 -23.19 -6.47 10.93
CA LYS A 86 -22.70 -7.52 10.03
C LYS A 86 -21.81 -6.95 8.94
N GLY A 87 -20.60 -7.51 8.81
CA GLY A 87 -19.60 -7.05 7.83
C GLY A 87 -18.62 -6.01 8.38
N HIS A 88 -18.94 -5.33 9.50
CA HIS A 88 -18.01 -4.42 10.17
C HIS A 88 -16.96 -5.19 10.96
N THR A 89 -15.75 -4.62 11.06
CA THR A 89 -14.75 -5.12 12.01
C THR A 89 -14.87 -4.35 13.32
N LEU A 90 -14.65 -5.04 14.44
CA LEU A 90 -14.67 -4.37 15.75
C LEU A 90 -13.64 -3.23 15.80
N GLY A 91 -12.47 -3.41 15.21
CA GLY A 91 -11.47 -2.35 15.12
C GLY A 91 -11.95 -1.09 14.39
N ASN A 92 -12.72 -1.22 13.28
CA ASN A 92 -13.30 -0.04 12.63
C ASN A 92 -14.31 0.65 13.56
N LEU A 93 -15.18 -0.11 14.23
CA LEU A 93 -16.17 0.46 15.16
C LEU A 93 -15.49 1.18 16.33
N LEU A 94 -14.42 0.60 16.89
CA LEU A 94 -13.64 1.24 17.95
C LEU A 94 -12.94 2.53 17.47
N MET A 95 -12.44 2.55 16.24
CA MET A 95 -11.81 3.75 15.68
C MET A 95 -12.84 4.86 15.44
N VAL A 96 -14.03 4.52 14.94
CA VAL A 96 -15.16 5.47 14.80
C VAL A 96 -15.53 6.05 16.16
N ALA A 97 -15.76 5.20 17.17
CA ALA A 97 -16.10 5.64 18.52
C ALA A 97 -15.01 6.54 19.13
N MET A 98 -13.74 6.21 18.91
CA MET A 98 -12.62 7.03 19.41
C MET A 98 -12.58 8.38 18.71
N ALA A 99 -12.78 8.43 17.39
CA ALA A 99 -12.83 9.69 16.64
C ALA A 99 -14.00 10.57 17.07
N ASP A 100 -15.16 9.98 17.33
CA ASP A 100 -16.35 10.69 17.84
C ASP A 100 -16.10 11.26 19.25
N ILE A 101 -15.53 10.47 20.17
CA ILE A 101 -15.20 10.90 21.54
C ILE A 101 -14.20 12.05 21.57
N LEU A 102 -13.16 11.97 20.72
CA LEU A 102 -12.07 12.95 20.69
C LEU A 102 -12.38 14.13 19.74
N GLY A 103 -13.38 14.01 18.87
CA GLY A 103 -13.70 15.00 17.84
C GLY A 103 -12.66 15.12 16.73
N SER A 104 -11.78 14.11 16.59
CA SER A 104 -10.66 14.14 15.65
C SER A 104 -10.17 12.73 15.28
N GLU A 105 -10.13 12.41 13.99
CA GLU A 105 -9.54 11.15 13.50
C GLU A 105 -8.03 11.09 13.77
N ILE A 106 -7.32 12.21 13.71
CA ILE A 106 -5.89 12.27 14.00
C ILE A 106 -5.62 11.92 15.45
N GLU A 107 -6.38 12.51 16.38
CA GLU A 107 -6.24 12.17 17.81
C GLU A 107 -6.60 10.71 18.09
N ALA A 108 -7.60 10.18 17.40
CA ALA A 108 -7.95 8.74 17.48
C ALA A 108 -6.79 7.85 16.99
N ILE A 109 -6.13 8.19 15.89
CA ILE A 109 -4.96 7.46 15.39
C ILE A 109 -3.83 7.49 16.42
N GLU A 110 -3.49 8.67 16.99
CA GLU A 110 -2.44 8.82 17.99
C GLU A 110 -2.76 8.06 19.27
N MET A 111 -4.03 8.07 19.71
CA MET A 111 -4.46 7.27 20.85
C MET A 111 -4.28 5.77 20.59
N PHE A 112 -4.65 5.27 19.41
CA PHE A 112 -4.43 3.86 19.07
C PHE A 112 -2.95 3.52 18.90
N LYS A 113 -2.11 4.43 18.40
CA LYS A 113 -0.65 4.26 18.40
C LYS A 113 -0.12 4.05 19.83
N THR A 114 -0.65 4.83 20.77
CA THR A 114 -0.30 4.71 22.20
C THR A 114 -0.77 3.37 22.78
N ILE A 115 -2.04 2.99 22.58
CA ILE A 115 -2.64 1.73 23.06
C ILE A 115 -1.85 0.51 22.55
N PHE A 116 -1.45 0.53 21.28
CA PHE A 116 -0.69 -0.55 20.64
C PHE A 116 0.82 -0.42 20.81
N SER A 117 1.31 0.63 21.49
CA SER A 117 2.75 0.92 21.65
C SER A 117 3.50 0.90 20.30
N ILE A 118 2.90 1.52 19.28
CA ILE A 118 3.42 1.53 17.93
C ILE A 118 4.61 2.48 17.81
N LYS A 119 5.68 1.96 17.20
CA LYS A 119 6.82 2.77 16.77
C LYS A 119 6.68 3.04 15.27
N GLY A 120 6.62 4.32 14.92
CA GLY A 120 6.41 4.76 13.54
C GLY A 120 5.16 5.61 13.39
N ASP A 121 4.96 6.15 12.20
CA ASP A 121 3.87 7.08 11.91
C ASP A 121 2.90 6.49 10.91
N ILE A 122 1.62 6.74 11.14
CA ILE A 122 0.55 6.40 10.21
C ILE A 122 -0.16 7.70 9.90
N ILE A 123 -0.06 8.12 8.67
CA ILE A 123 -0.40 9.46 8.23
C ILE A 123 -1.48 9.39 7.16
N PRO A 124 -2.71 9.87 7.41
CA PRO A 124 -3.68 10.09 6.35
C PRO A 124 -3.08 11.01 5.28
N VAL A 125 -3.19 10.64 4.00
CA VAL A 125 -2.67 11.47 2.90
C VAL A 125 -3.34 12.84 2.86
N THR A 126 -4.61 12.90 3.20
CA THR A 126 -5.44 14.11 3.29
C THR A 126 -6.45 13.96 4.42
N LEU A 127 -6.96 15.08 4.92
CA LEU A 127 -8.09 15.15 5.85
C LEU A 127 -9.36 15.66 5.16
N ASP A 128 -9.26 15.97 3.86
CA ASP A 128 -10.41 16.40 3.07
C ASP A 128 -11.26 15.19 2.67
N ASN A 129 -12.58 15.34 2.75
CA ASN A 129 -13.52 14.34 2.28
C ASN A 129 -13.67 14.44 0.76
N SER A 130 -12.97 13.58 0.05
CA SER A 130 -12.91 13.56 -1.40
C SER A 130 -13.15 12.15 -1.94
N ARG A 131 -13.59 12.02 -3.18
CA ARG A 131 -13.79 10.73 -3.88
C ARG A 131 -12.81 10.60 -5.03
N LEU A 132 -12.35 9.37 -5.26
CA LEU A 132 -11.54 9.04 -6.43
C LEU A 132 -12.42 9.01 -7.66
N VAL A 133 -11.93 9.64 -8.74
CA VAL A 133 -12.57 9.65 -10.06
C VAL A 133 -11.62 9.07 -11.08
N ALA A 134 -12.13 8.20 -11.95
CA ALA A 134 -11.39 7.66 -13.09
C ALA A 134 -12.06 8.05 -14.40
N GLU A 135 -11.25 8.51 -15.35
CA GLU A 135 -11.64 8.70 -16.76
C GLU A 135 -11.13 7.48 -17.56
N TYR A 136 -11.98 6.92 -18.39
CA TYR A 136 -11.69 5.74 -19.21
C TYR A 136 -11.45 6.11 -20.66
N GLU A 137 -10.85 5.20 -21.43
CA GLU A 137 -10.50 5.40 -22.85
C GLU A 137 -11.72 5.66 -23.77
N ASP A 138 -12.90 5.21 -23.38
CA ASP A 138 -14.17 5.43 -24.08
C ASP A 138 -14.84 6.76 -23.72
N GLY A 139 -14.23 7.55 -22.83
CA GLY A 139 -14.74 8.83 -22.35
C GLY A 139 -15.70 8.74 -21.16
N GLU A 140 -15.99 7.54 -20.65
CA GLU A 140 -16.78 7.39 -19.44
C GLU A 140 -15.98 7.85 -18.21
N VAL A 141 -16.71 8.42 -17.24
CA VAL A 141 -16.16 8.91 -15.96
C VAL A 141 -16.88 8.19 -14.84
N ILE A 142 -16.11 7.52 -13.98
CA ILE A 142 -16.62 6.82 -12.79
C ILE A 142 -16.08 7.48 -11.54
N GLU A 143 -16.97 7.85 -10.61
CA GLU A 143 -16.63 8.36 -9.29
C GLU A 143 -16.90 7.30 -8.22
N GLY A 144 -15.94 7.07 -7.36
CA GLY A 144 -15.97 6.11 -6.26
C GLY A 144 -14.87 5.06 -6.40
N GLU A 145 -14.04 4.94 -5.34
CA GLU A 145 -12.90 4.02 -5.32
C GLU A 145 -13.36 2.57 -5.52
N HIS A 146 -14.44 2.16 -4.85
CA HIS A 146 -14.95 0.81 -4.93
C HIS A 146 -15.44 0.43 -6.34
N LEU A 147 -16.10 1.37 -7.05
CA LEU A 147 -16.56 1.14 -8.42
C LEU A 147 -15.39 1.03 -9.41
N ILE A 148 -14.33 1.80 -9.16
CA ILE A 148 -13.10 1.76 -9.96
C ILE A 148 -12.32 0.48 -9.65
N ASP A 149 -12.36 0.01 -8.40
CA ASP A 149 -11.63 -1.18 -7.94
C ASP A 149 -12.26 -2.50 -8.41
N GLU A 150 -13.59 -2.57 -8.47
CA GLU A 150 -14.36 -3.73 -8.91
C GLU A 150 -15.25 -3.37 -10.13
N PRO A 151 -14.66 -3.04 -11.32
CA PRO A 151 -15.41 -2.58 -12.47
C PRO A 151 -16.23 -3.73 -13.11
N GLU A 152 -17.41 -3.40 -13.63
CA GLU A 152 -18.24 -4.35 -14.37
C GLU A 152 -17.58 -4.77 -15.69
N ASP A 153 -16.98 -3.80 -16.37
CA ASP A 153 -16.33 -3.96 -17.68
C ASP A 153 -14.80 -3.90 -17.57
N ASP A 154 -14.15 -4.25 -18.68
CA ASP A 154 -12.69 -4.27 -18.80
C ASP A 154 -12.22 -3.15 -19.71
N ARG A 155 -12.08 -1.97 -19.13
CA ARG A 155 -11.68 -0.74 -19.81
C ARG A 155 -10.38 -0.20 -19.22
N ASN A 156 -9.61 0.52 -20.02
CA ASN A 156 -8.37 1.12 -19.54
C ASN A 156 -8.63 2.50 -18.94
N ILE A 157 -8.08 2.74 -17.76
CA ILE A 157 -8.07 4.05 -17.12
C ILE A 157 -7.04 4.93 -17.83
N THR A 158 -7.44 6.11 -18.26
CA THR A 158 -6.56 7.11 -18.89
C THR A 158 -6.06 8.14 -17.90
N LYS A 159 -6.90 8.45 -16.87
CA LYS A 159 -6.57 9.43 -15.83
C LYS A 159 -7.36 9.15 -14.56
N ILE A 160 -6.76 9.48 -13.42
CA ILE A 160 -7.47 9.58 -12.14
C ILE A 160 -7.24 10.95 -11.50
N TYR A 161 -8.20 11.40 -10.71
CA TYR A 161 -8.15 12.62 -9.92
C TYR A 161 -9.13 12.55 -8.74
N LEU A 162 -9.16 13.57 -7.90
CA LEU A 162 -10.06 13.68 -6.76
C LEU A 162 -11.16 14.70 -6.99
N ASN A 163 -12.39 14.36 -6.57
CA ASN A 163 -13.54 15.26 -6.60
C ASN A 163 -14.25 15.28 -5.24
N PRO A 164 -14.35 16.44 -4.57
CA PRO A 164 -13.60 17.68 -4.86
C PRO A 164 -12.08 17.47 -4.76
N ALA A 165 -11.28 18.40 -5.29
CA ALA A 165 -9.83 18.37 -5.10
C ALA A 165 -9.49 18.39 -3.61
N ALA A 166 -8.50 17.62 -3.20
CA ALA A 166 -8.09 17.46 -1.81
C ALA A 166 -6.64 17.89 -1.61
N LYS A 167 -6.35 18.57 -0.50
CA LYS A 167 -5.00 19.00 -0.13
C LYS A 167 -4.31 17.95 0.73
N ALA A 168 -3.01 17.83 0.54
CA ALA A 168 -2.21 16.95 1.35
C ALA A 168 -2.20 17.39 2.82
N ASN A 169 -2.26 16.40 3.71
CA ASN A 169 -1.95 16.59 5.11
C ASN A 169 -0.50 17.07 5.25
N GLU A 170 -0.27 18.11 6.05
CA GLU A 170 1.06 18.65 6.27
C GLU A 170 2.05 17.62 6.84
N ASP A 171 1.58 16.67 7.66
CA ASP A 171 2.42 15.59 8.16
C ASP A 171 2.89 14.66 7.03
N ALA A 172 2.06 14.46 6.00
CA ALA A 172 2.44 13.69 4.82
C ALA A 172 3.55 14.42 4.03
N ILE A 173 3.43 15.73 3.85
CA ILE A 173 4.47 16.55 3.23
C ILE A 173 5.78 16.45 4.03
N ARG A 174 5.72 16.64 5.36
CA ARG A 174 6.89 16.53 6.24
C ARG A 174 7.54 15.14 6.20
N ALA A 175 6.73 14.07 6.10
CA ALA A 175 7.24 12.72 5.98
C ALA A 175 7.99 12.49 4.66
N ILE A 176 7.48 13.02 3.54
CA ILE A 176 8.13 12.97 2.23
C ILE A 176 9.47 13.72 2.26
N GLU A 177 9.51 14.91 2.87
CA GLU A 177 10.72 15.74 2.96
C GLU A 177 11.84 15.09 3.79
N ARG A 178 11.48 14.36 4.84
CA ARG A 178 12.43 13.70 5.77
C ARG A 178 12.87 12.31 5.33
N ALA A 179 12.21 11.73 4.33
CA ALA A 179 12.47 10.37 3.91
C ALA A 179 13.88 10.23 3.29
N ASP A 180 14.58 9.15 3.64
CA ASP A 180 15.75 8.68 2.91
C ASP A 180 15.33 7.82 1.72
N TYR A 181 14.27 7.04 1.90
CA TYR A 181 13.63 6.22 0.86
C TYR A 181 12.10 6.38 0.89
N ILE A 182 11.51 6.48 -0.29
CA ILE A 182 10.06 6.43 -0.49
C ILE A 182 9.74 5.14 -1.24
N ILE A 183 8.93 4.28 -0.64
CA ILE A 183 8.49 3.02 -1.24
C ILE A 183 7.07 3.23 -1.77
N LEU A 184 6.86 2.97 -3.06
CA LEU A 184 5.58 3.02 -3.73
C LEU A 184 5.06 1.59 -3.94
N GLY A 185 3.90 1.28 -3.37
CA GLY A 185 3.31 -0.05 -3.44
C GLY A 185 3.99 -1.09 -2.51
N PRO A 186 3.68 -2.40 -2.69
CA PRO A 186 2.71 -2.93 -3.65
C PRO A 186 1.28 -2.59 -3.25
N GLY A 187 0.39 -2.56 -4.24
CA GLY A 187 -1.03 -2.25 -4.07
C GLY A 187 -1.68 -2.07 -5.44
N ASP A 188 -2.98 -1.95 -5.46
CA ASP A 188 -3.68 -1.66 -6.71
C ASP A 188 -3.19 -0.32 -7.26
N LEU A 189 -2.84 -0.31 -8.56
CA LEU A 189 -2.11 0.82 -9.15
C LEU A 189 -2.88 2.13 -8.97
N TYR A 190 -4.12 2.17 -9.47
CA TYR A 190 -4.89 3.41 -9.49
C TYR A 190 -5.62 3.68 -8.17
N THR A 191 -6.21 2.67 -7.55
CA THR A 191 -7.07 2.84 -6.37
C THR A 191 -6.30 2.88 -5.05
N THR A 192 -5.08 2.34 -5.01
CA THR A 192 -4.27 2.35 -3.78
C THR A 192 -3.00 3.21 -3.92
N THR A 193 -2.17 2.96 -4.93
CA THR A 193 -0.87 3.63 -5.03
C THR A 193 -1.02 5.06 -5.55
N LEU A 194 -1.58 5.21 -6.76
CA LEU A 194 -1.70 6.51 -7.41
C LEU A 194 -2.76 7.41 -6.79
N ALA A 195 -3.79 6.82 -6.14
CA ALA A 195 -4.79 7.59 -5.40
C ALA A 195 -4.16 8.50 -4.32
N ASN A 196 -3.04 8.10 -3.72
CA ASN A 196 -2.29 8.95 -2.82
C ASN A 196 -1.54 10.09 -3.56
N ILE A 197 -1.07 9.82 -4.77
CA ILE A 197 -0.22 10.75 -5.52
C ILE A 197 -1.04 11.91 -6.13
N VAL A 198 -2.33 11.67 -6.44
CA VAL A 198 -3.21 12.71 -7.00
C VAL A 198 -3.76 13.70 -5.98
N VAL A 199 -3.39 13.57 -4.72
CA VAL A 199 -3.68 14.57 -3.68
C VAL A 199 -2.76 15.79 -3.89
N ASP A 200 -3.34 16.98 -3.94
CA ASP A 200 -2.61 18.23 -4.20
C ASP A 200 -1.46 18.45 -3.21
N GLY A 201 -0.25 18.62 -3.72
CA GLY A 201 0.96 18.82 -2.94
C GLY A 201 1.84 17.56 -2.77
N ILE A 202 1.28 16.35 -2.93
CA ILE A 202 2.05 15.10 -2.80
C ILE A 202 3.05 14.94 -3.95
N LYS A 203 2.61 15.09 -5.19
CA LYS A 203 3.47 15.00 -6.39
C LYS A 203 4.62 15.98 -6.31
N GLU A 204 4.33 17.25 -6.03
CA GLU A 204 5.31 18.31 -5.93
C GLU A 204 6.34 18.06 -4.83
N SER A 205 5.89 17.49 -3.71
CA SER A 205 6.77 17.13 -2.59
C SER A 205 7.70 15.96 -2.95
N ILE A 206 7.18 14.94 -3.64
CA ILE A 206 7.99 13.81 -4.14
C ILE A 206 9.03 14.31 -5.15
N GLN A 207 8.66 15.21 -6.07
CA GLN A 207 9.58 15.79 -7.05
C GLN A 207 10.74 16.57 -6.41
N LYS A 208 10.45 17.29 -5.33
CA LYS A 208 11.46 18.10 -4.59
C LYS A 208 12.29 17.27 -3.61
N SER A 209 11.79 16.10 -3.23
CA SER A 209 12.44 15.23 -2.25
C SER A 209 13.77 14.68 -2.77
N LYS A 210 14.75 14.56 -1.88
CA LYS A 210 16.04 13.91 -2.12
C LYS A 210 15.99 12.40 -1.89
N ALA A 211 14.85 11.88 -1.42
CA ALA A 211 14.67 10.48 -1.15
C ALA A 211 14.86 9.63 -2.41
N LYS A 212 15.42 8.45 -2.25
CA LYS A 212 15.43 7.43 -3.29
C LYS A 212 14.04 6.81 -3.42
N ILE A 213 13.51 6.73 -4.64
CA ILE A 213 12.21 6.13 -4.92
C ILE A 213 12.39 4.65 -5.25
N VAL A 214 11.71 3.80 -4.48
CA VAL A 214 11.63 2.35 -4.72
C VAL A 214 10.19 2.02 -5.11
N CYS A 215 9.97 1.61 -6.34
CA CYS A 215 8.67 1.11 -6.79
C CYS A 215 8.64 -0.42 -6.73
N ILE A 216 7.57 -1.00 -6.21
CA ILE A 216 7.34 -2.44 -6.17
C ILE A 216 6.24 -2.79 -7.16
N GLY A 217 6.58 -3.50 -8.23
CA GLY A 217 5.65 -3.91 -9.27
C GLY A 217 4.65 -4.97 -8.77
N ASN A 218 3.44 -4.93 -9.31
CA ASN A 218 2.42 -5.90 -8.99
C ASN A 218 2.76 -7.29 -9.54
N LEU A 219 2.34 -8.34 -8.82
CA LEU A 219 2.53 -9.75 -9.22
C LEU A 219 1.59 -10.16 -10.34
N MET A 220 0.35 -9.69 -10.26
CA MET A 220 -0.75 -10.06 -11.15
C MET A 220 -1.40 -8.80 -11.69
N SER A 221 -1.88 -8.88 -12.91
CA SER A 221 -2.75 -7.85 -13.45
C SER A 221 -4.11 -7.85 -12.74
N LYS A 222 -4.83 -6.75 -12.86
CA LYS A 222 -6.18 -6.58 -12.31
C LYS A 222 -7.09 -6.02 -13.39
N LYS A 223 -8.28 -6.65 -13.55
CA LYS A 223 -9.33 -6.20 -14.45
C LYS A 223 -9.65 -4.71 -14.19
N GLY A 224 -9.82 -3.95 -15.26
CA GLY A 224 -10.15 -2.53 -15.21
C GLY A 224 -9.03 -1.61 -14.71
N GLN A 225 -7.86 -2.14 -14.31
CA GLN A 225 -6.73 -1.33 -13.89
C GLN A 225 -5.44 -1.65 -14.67
N THR A 226 -4.93 -2.87 -14.57
CA THR A 226 -3.60 -3.21 -15.08
C THR A 226 -3.61 -4.43 -16.02
N ARG A 227 -4.79 -4.86 -16.52
CA ARG A 227 -4.92 -6.10 -17.30
C ARG A 227 -4.03 -6.12 -18.53
N ASN A 228 -3.93 -5.01 -19.22
CA ASN A 228 -3.18 -4.89 -20.46
C ASN A 228 -1.78 -4.29 -20.27
N LEU A 229 -1.34 -4.10 -19.03
CA LEU A 229 -0.03 -3.52 -18.73
C LEU A 229 1.05 -4.59 -18.69
N THR A 230 2.21 -4.20 -19.17
CA THR A 230 3.51 -4.83 -18.90
C THR A 230 4.17 -4.15 -17.71
N GLN A 231 5.32 -4.67 -17.25
CA GLN A 231 6.08 -4.00 -16.18
C GLN A 231 6.62 -2.63 -16.63
N LEU A 232 6.96 -2.47 -17.91
CA LEU A 232 7.36 -1.17 -18.46
C LEU A 232 6.19 -0.19 -18.43
N GLY A 233 5.04 -0.57 -18.96
CA GLY A 233 3.85 0.30 -18.95
C GLY A 233 3.39 0.65 -17.52
N TYR A 234 3.52 -0.28 -16.56
CA TYR A 234 3.28 -0.01 -15.14
C TYR A 234 4.21 1.08 -14.61
N LEU A 235 5.52 0.94 -14.88
CA LEU A 235 6.53 1.89 -14.44
C LEU A 235 6.33 3.28 -15.05
N GLU A 236 6.07 3.36 -16.36
CA GLU A 236 5.82 4.62 -17.06
C GLU A 236 4.63 5.39 -16.46
N ILE A 237 3.56 4.68 -16.09
CA ILE A 237 2.40 5.28 -15.42
C ILE A 237 2.82 5.83 -14.05
N VAL A 238 3.54 5.07 -13.24
CA VAL A 238 4.00 5.53 -11.92
C VAL A 238 4.85 6.77 -12.07
N GLU A 239 5.86 6.77 -12.95
CA GLU A 239 6.77 7.90 -13.18
C GLU A 239 6.04 9.14 -13.71
N LYS A 240 5.06 8.98 -14.59
CA LYS A 240 4.18 10.07 -15.06
C LYS A 240 3.45 10.73 -13.90
N TYR A 241 2.89 9.94 -12.97
CA TYR A 241 2.13 10.48 -11.85
C TYR A 241 3.02 11.13 -10.80
N ILE A 242 4.14 10.53 -10.42
CA ILE A 242 5.08 11.15 -9.48
C ILE A 242 5.89 12.30 -10.09
N GLY A 243 5.98 12.36 -11.43
CA GLY A 243 6.67 13.41 -12.18
C GLY A 243 8.19 13.36 -12.08
N ARG A 244 8.76 12.19 -11.78
CA ARG A 244 10.20 11.90 -11.80
C ARG A 244 10.45 10.41 -12.00
N ASP A 245 11.69 10.07 -12.40
CA ASP A 245 12.09 8.67 -12.53
C ASP A 245 12.19 7.99 -11.15
N VAL A 246 11.93 6.67 -11.08
CA VAL A 246 12.21 5.85 -9.90
C VAL A 246 13.69 5.48 -9.87
N ASP A 247 14.27 5.38 -8.66
CA ASP A 247 15.67 4.94 -8.50
C ASP A 247 15.81 3.42 -8.57
N TYR A 248 14.80 2.70 -8.08
CA TYR A 248 14.75 1.23 -8.05
C TYR A 248 13.36 0.72 -8.41
N PHE A 249 13.30 -0.20 -9.35
CA PHE A 249 12.07 -0.93 -9.66
C PHE A 249 12.25 -2.40 -9.31
N LEU A 250 11.51 -2.85 -8.29
CA LEU A 250 11.58 -4.20 -7.76
C LEU A 250 10.43 -5.04 -8.32
N ILE A 251 10.74 -6.06 -9.10
CA ILE A 251 9.77 -6.92 -9.77
C ILE A 251 9.99 -8.39 -9.44
N ASN A 252 8.91 -9.16 -9.53
CA ASN A 252 8.94 -10.58 -9.27
C ASN A 252 9.40 -11.39 -10.47
N ASN A 253 10.37 -12.26 -10.26
CA ASN A 253 10.73 -13.33 -11.20
C ASN A 253 10.47 -14.75 -10.61
N GLY A 254 9.88 -14.83 -9.43
CA GLY A 254 9.51 -16.08 -8.78
C GLY A 254 8.25 -16.70 -9.39
N LYS A 255 8.13 -18.02 -9.27
CA LYS A 255 7.00 -18.76 -9.81
C LYS A 255 5.72 -18.53 -9.01
N ILE A 256 4.65 -18.12 -9.67
CA ILE A 256 3.31 -18.03 -9.07
C ILE A 256 2.77 -19.47 -8.85
N PRO A 257 2.17 -19.76 -7.66
CA PRO A 257 1.56 -21.06 -7.40
C PRO A 257 0.47 -21.41 -8.42
N THR A 258 0.58 -22.55 -9.09
CA THR A 258 -0.28 -22.94 -10.22
C THR A 258 -1.77 -22.85 -9.89
N LYS A 259 -2.19 -23.39 -8.74
CA LYS A 259 -3.62 -23.35 -8.32
C LYS A 259 -4.16 -21.92 -8.13
N ALA A 260 -3.32 -20.98 -7.70
CA ALA A 260 -3.70 -19.59 -7.58
C ALA A 260 -3.77 -18.94 -8.97
N TYR A 261 -2.77 -19.18 -9.81
CA TYR A 261 -2.73 -18.66 -11.18
C TYR A 261 -3.93 -19.09 -12.02
N GLU A 262 -4.34 -20.36 -11.96
CA GLU A 262 -5.54 -20.86 -12.64
C GLU A 262 -6.82 -20.11 -12.27
N ARG A 263 -6.93 -19.61 -11.02
CA ARG A 263 -8.07 -18.79 -10.59
C ARG A 263 -8.03 -17.39 -11.18
N TYR A 264 -6.84 -16.79 -11.30
CA TYR A 264 -6.66 -15.51 -11.97
C TYR A 264 -7.02 -15.60 -13.47
N LEU A 265 -6.54 -16.66 -14.13
CA LEU A 265 -6.86 -16.90 -15.55
C LEU A 265 -8.36 -16.98 -15.82
N LYS A 266 -9.16 -17.57 -14.91
CA LYS A 266 -10.62 -17.61 -15.04
C LYS A 266 -11.27 -16.23 -15.02
N LYS A 267 -10.58 -15.21 -14.46
CA LYS A 267 -11.02 -13.82 -14.46
C LYS A 267 -10.38 -13.00 -15.60
N GLY A 268 -9.59 -13.63 -16.43
CA GLY A 268 -8.81 -12.97 -17.47
C GLY A 268 -7.66 -12.13 -16.92
N GLU A 269 -7.21 -12.39 -15.70
CA GLU A 269 -6.06 -11.73 -15.06
C GLU A 269 -4.80 -12.59 -15.24
N HIS A 270 -3.67 -11.94 -15.49
CA HIS A 270 -2.43 -12.60 -15.89
C HIS A 270 -1.26 -12.11 -15.04
N ILE A 271 -0.13 -12.80 -15.09
CA ILE A 271 1.14 -12.28 -14.61
C ILE A 271 1.49 -11.06 -15.46
N ILE A 272 1.85 -9.95 -14.81
CA ILE A 272 2.31 -8.77 -15.55
C ILE A 272 3.65 -9.10 -16.18
N ALA A 273 3.71 -9.05 -17.52
CA ALA A 273 4.88 -9.45 -18.29
C ALA A 273 6.08 -8.54 -18.03
N ASP A 274 7.25 -9.13 -17.76
CA ASP A 274 8.52 -8.41 -17.65
C ASP A 274 9.09 -8.21 -19.07
N ASP A 275 8.92 -7.01 -19.59
CA ASP A 275 9.45 -6.54 -20.87
C ASP A 275 10.53 -5.47 -20.68
N LEU A 276 11.02 -5.30 -19.45
CA LEU A 276 11.97 -4.26 -19.11
C LEU A 276 13.37 -4.53 -19.67
N SER A 277 13.90 -3.56 -20.38
CA SER A 277 15.32 -3.52 -20.80
C SER A 277 16.08 -2.47 -19.98
N PRO A 278 17.35 -2.75 -19.58
CA PRO A 278 18.16 -1.79 -18.84
C PRO A 278 18.42 -0.48 -19.59
N GLU A 279 18.24 -0.48 -20.91
CA GLU A 279 18.50 0.68 -21.79
C GLU A 279 17.35 1.68 -21.78
N GLU A 280 16.14 1.22 -21.39
CA GLU A 280 14.91 2.02 -21.40
C GLU A 280 14.62 2.69 -20.07
N ILE A 281 15.35 2.32 -19.02
CA ILE A 281 15.03 2.76 -17.65
C ILE A 281 16.26 3.41 -17.02
N LYS A 282 16.07 4.62 -16.46
CA LYS A 282 17.14 5.32 -15.74
C LYS A 282 17.42 4.70 -14.37
N GLY A 283 16.40 4.11 -13.74
CA GLY A 283 16.51 3.43 -12.46
C GLY A 283 17.12 2.02 -12.58
N LYS A 284 17.38 1.41 -11.45
CA LYS A 284 17.88 0.04 -11.36
C LYS A 284 16.74 -0.97 -11.25
N ILE A 285 16.64 -1.89 -12.21
CA ILE A 285 15.70 -3.00 -12.17
C ILE A 285 16.25 -4.11 -11.26
N ILE A 286 15.45 -4.55 -10.31
CA ILE A 286 15.78 -5.67 -9.40
C ILE A 286 14.74 -6.76 -9.61
N ARG A 287 15.20 -7.90 -10.15
CA ARG A 287 14.41 -9.10 -10.36
C ARG A 287 14.68 -10.10 -9.24
N ALA A 288 13.65 -10.45 -8.48
CA ALA A 288 13.79 -11.37 -7.36
C ALA A 288 12.53 -12.24 -7.18
N ASP A 289 12.66 -13.41 -6.56
CA ASP A 289 11.50 -14.16 -6.10
C ASP A 289 10.87 -13.45 -4.90
N LEU A 290 9.70 -12.88 -5.13
CA LEU A 290 8.95 -12.07 -4.15
C LEU A 290 7.64 -12.72 -3.71
N VAL A 291 7.28 -13.89 -4.26
CA VAL A 291 5.98 -14.53 -4.05
C VAL A 291 5.92 -15.26 -2.71
N ALA A 292 4.84 -15.04 -1.96
CA ALA A 292 4.54 -15.84 -0.79
C ALA A 292 4.10 -17.26 -1.18
N THR A 293 4.60 -18.25 -0.47
CA THR A 293 4.25 -19.67 -0.69
C THR A 293 3.04 -20.11 0.11
N ALA A 294 2.74 -19.42 1.21
CA ALA A 294 1.59 -19.71 2.06
C ALA A 294 0.27 -19.31 1.37
N PRO A 295 -0.76 -20.17 1.42
CA PRO A 295 -2.05 -19.82 0.87
C PRO A 295 -2.69 -18.67 1.65
N VAL A 296 -3.37 -17.77 0.94
CA VAL A 296 -4.16 -16.69 1.57
C VAL A 296 -5.44 -17.31 2.15
N VAL A 297 -5.62 -17.16 3.46
CA VAL A 297 -6.85 -17.56 4.15
C VAL A 297 -7.79 -16.36 4.22
N LYS A 298 -9.02 -16.55 3.79
CA LYS A 298 -10.06 -15.51 3.85
C LYS A 298 -10.79 -15.58 5.20
N ASP A 299 -10.99 -14.43 5.84
CA ASP A 299 -11.73 -14.35 7.09
C ASP A 299 -13.22 -14.68 6.86
N LYS A 300 -13.84 -15.33 7.85
CA LYS A 300 -15.28 -15.58 7.84
C LYS A 300 -16.01 -14.22 7.88
N GLY A 301 -16.92 -14.00 6.93
CA GLY A 301 -17.69 -12.74 6.83
C GLY A 301 -17.04 -11.66 5.97
N ASP A 302 -15.82 -11.84 5.47
CA ASP A 302 -15.25 -10.94 4.47
C ASP A 302 -15.95 -11.16 3.11
N LYS A 303 -16.65 -10.14 2.63
CA LYS A 303 -17.37 -10.19 1.35
C LYS A 303 -16.49 -9.79 0.18
N LEU A 304 -15.38 -9.06 0.44
CA LEU A 304 -14.50 -8.56 -0.61
C LEU A 304 -13.71 -9.70 -1.25
N GLU A 305 -13.45 -9.56 -2.53
CA GLU A 305 -12.55 -10.44 -3.24
C GLU A 305 -11.10 -10.09 -2.89
N ARG A 306 -10.37 -11.05 -2.34
CA ARG A 306 -8.99 -10.84 -1.90
C ARG A 306 -8.00 -11.45 -2.88
N SER A 307 -6.88 -10.77 -3.10
CA SER A 307 -5.78 -11.32 -3.87
C SER A 307 -5.34 -12.67 -3.30
N LEU A 308 -5.29 -13.68 -4.17
CA LEU A 308 -4.88 -15.04 -3.83
C LEU A 308 -3.36 -15.21 -3.79
N VAL A 309 -2.64 -14.31 -4.48
CA VAL A 309 -1.17 -14.25 -4.52
C VAL A 309 -0.75 -12.96 -3.86
N ARG A 310 0.23 -13.04 -2.99
CA ARG A 310 0.78 -11.88 -2.28
C ARG A 310 2.30 -11.91 -2.31
N HIS A 311 2.90 -10.77 -2.12
CA HIS A 311 4.33 -10.68 -1.84
C HIS A 311 4.65 -11.32 -0.48
N ASP A 312 5.85 -11.88 -0.37
CA ASP A 312 6.39 -12.41 0.88
C ASP A 312 7.16 -11.31 1.62
N SER A 313 6.78 -11.04 2.87
CA SER A 313 7.38 -9.97 3.67
C SER A 313 8.88 -10.15 3.91
N LYS A 314 9.34 -11.39 4.09
CA LYS A 314 10.77 -11.69 4.31
C LYS A 314 11.58 -11.55 3.03
N LYS A 315 11.03 -12.02 1.90
CA LYS A 315 11.68 -11.89 0.59
C LYS A 315 11.76 -10.42 0.17
N LEU A 316 10.67 -9.65 0.34
CA LEU A 316 10.67 -8.20 0.10
C LEU A 316 11.71 -7.49 0.97
N PHE A 317 11.69 -7.76 2.28
CA PHE A 317 12.65 -7.15 3.19
C PHE A 317 14.09 -7.44 2.75
N ARG A 318 14.41 -8.68 2.37
CA ARG A 318 15.76 -9.05 1.92
C ARG A 318 16.24 -8.18 0.75
N GLU A 319 15.38 -7.92 -0.23
CA GLU A 319 15.74 -7.11 -1.39
C GLU A 319 15.78 -5.61 -1.05
N LEU A 320 14.81 -5.11 -0.28
CA LEU A 320 14.82 -3.72 0.22
C LEU A 320 16.06 -3.43 1.07
N ASN A 321 16.44 -4.37 1.93
CA ASN A 321 17.65 -4.25 2.75
C ASN A 321 18.92 -4.11 1.89
N LYS A 322 19.03 -4.87 0.79
CA LYS A 322 20.14 -4.71 -0.15
C LYS A 322 20.16 -3.31 -0.77
N ILE A 323 18.98 -2.75 -1.11
CA ILE A 323 18.85 -1.39 -1.65
C ILE A 323 19.35 -0.39 -0.61
N PHE A 324 18.80 -0.43 0.60
CA PHE A 324 19.07 0.54 1.67
C PHE A 324 20.54 0.60 2.07
N TYR A 325 21.24 -0.51 1.99
CA TYR A 325 22.66 -0.58 2.40
C TYR A 325 23.65 -0.64 1.22
N SER A 326 23.17 -0.71 -0.02
CA SER A 326 24.05 -0.66 -1.20
C SER A 326 24.69 0.71 -1.42
N ASP A 327 23.97 1.76 -1.05
CA ASP A 327 24.39 3.16 -1.27
C ASP A 327 25.24 3.71 -0.11
N SER A 328 25.37 2.98 1.01
CA SER A 328 26.20 3.39 2.13
C SER A 328 27.65 2.95 1.94
N THR A 329 28.50 3.84 1.47
CA THR A 329 29.95 3.59 1.22
C THR A 329 30.74 3.12 2.45
N PHE A 330 30.28 3.37 3.66
CA PHE A 330 30.91 2.93 4.91
C PHE A 330 30.35 1.59 5.41
N LEU A 331 29.03 1.41 5.40
CA LEU A 331 28.38 0.18 5.86
C LEU A 331 28.50 -0.97 4.86
N SER A 332 28.64 -0.69 3.56
CA SER A 332 28.88 -1.74 2.55
C SER A 332 30.21 -2.47 2.76
N LYS A 333 31.23 -1.78 3.26
CA LYS A 333 32.51 -2.41 3.66
C LYS A 333 32.37 -3.26 4.92
N LEU A 334 31.65 -2.76 5.94
CA LEU A 334 31.40 -3.53 7.18
C LEU A 334 30.55 -4.79 6.93
N PHE A 335 29.52 -4.68 6.10
CA PHE A 335 28.62 -5.81 5.81
C PHE A 335 29.30 -6.89 4.92
N LYS A 336 30.15 -6.49 3.98
CA LYS A 336 31.00 -7.43 3.23
C LYS A 336 31.98 -8.17 4.14
N THR A 337 32.54 -7.46 5.12
CA THR A 337 33.43 -8.06 6.14
C THR A 337 32.66 -8.98 7.07
N PHE A 338 31.43 -8.62 7.48
CA PHE A 338 30.59 -9.46 8.34
C PHE A 338 30.12 -10.73 7.62
N LEU A 339 29.72 -10.64 6.35
CA LEU A 339 29.33 -11.81 5.54
C LEU A 339 30.50 -12.73 5.19
N SER A 340 31.73 -12.23 5.17
CA SER A 340 32.92 -13.09 4.99
C SER A 340 33.26 -13.89 6.25
N TYR A 341 32.90 -13.41 7.43
CA TYR A 341 33.11 -14.10 8.71
C TYR A 341 32.09 -15.24 9.00
N TYR A 342 30.97 -15.28 8.30
CA TYR A 342 29.94 -16.34 8.45
C TYR A 342 29.89 -17.34 7.28
N LYS A 343 30.93 -17.34 6.41
CA LYS A 343 31.06 -18.29 5.30
C LYS A 343 32.04 -19.43 5.56
N ASP A 344 32.65 -19.48 6.76
CA ASP A 344 33.53 -20.59 7.21
C ASP A 344 32.82 -21.44 8.29
#